data_3e63fc9877abff7a3dc0fae4118b13cf
#
_entry.id   3e63fc9877abff7a3dc0fae4118b13cf
#
_cell.length_a   1.000
_cell.length_b   1.000
_cell.length_c   1.000
_cell.angle_alpha   90.00
_cell.angle_beta   90.00
_cell.angle_gamma   90.00
#
_symmetry.space_group_name_H-M   'P 1'
#
loop_
_entity.id
_entity.type
_entity.pdbx_description
1 polymer ?
#
loop_
_entity_poly.entity_id
_entity_poly.type
_entity_poly.pdbx_seq_one_letter_code
_entity_poly.pdbx_strand_id
1 'polypeptide(L)'
;SFTAASTLADVPAGSYYERAIIWAAANGITNGVGNGLFGVDAPCTRAQAVTFLWRAAGSPAPEISAMPFTDVPVGSYYYDAVLWAVENGIAKGTSETTFGPDASCTRAQIVTFLYRAFGTPAGGDIAFADTTPNAYYAEAVRWAVAAGVTTGTSNTTFSPNADCTRAQIVTFLWRCKKKG
;
A
#
# COMPACT_ATOMS: atom_id res chain seq x y z
N SER A 1 13.90 -21.16 4.70
CA SER A 1 15.20 -20.61 4.31
C SER A 1 15.07 -19.12 4.01
N PHE A 2 15.64 -18.33 4.85
CA PHE A 2 15.56 -16.86 4.92
C PHE A 2 16.54 -16.14 3.97
N THR A 3 16.79 -16.65 2.80
CA THR A 3 17.90 -16.20 1.98
C THR A 3 17.52 -15.16 0.89
N ALA A 4 16.25 -14.93 0.64
CA ALA A 4 15.86 -14.13 -0.52
C ALA A 4 15.94 -12.60 -0.30
N ALA A 5 15.76 -12.10 0.90
CA ALA A 5 15.77 -10.66 1.14
C ALA A 5 17.11 -10.13 1.62
N SER A 6 17.96 -10.98 2.19
CA SER A 6 19.35 -10.61 2.51
C SER A 6 20.21 -10.37 1.27
N THR A 7 19.66 -10.60 0.07
CA THR A 7 20.33 -10.40 -1.21
C THR A 7 19.92 -9.10 -1.94
N LEU A 8 18.96 -8.36 -1.41
CA LEU A 8 18.55 -7.07 -2.00
C LEU A 8 19.52 -5.99 -1.54
N ALA A 9 20.27 -5.42 -2.50
CA ALA A 9 21.40 -4.53 -2.22
C ALA A 9 20.99 -3.20 -1.56
N ASP A 10 19.75 -2.78 -1.77
CA ASP A 10 19.21 -1.53 -1.21
C ASP A 10 18.41 -1.72 0.10
N VAL A 11 18.50 -2.91 0.72
CA VAL A 11 17.83 -3.20 2.00
C VAL A 11 18.89 -3.39 3.09
N PRO A 12 19.28 -2.30 3.79
CA PRO A 12 20.26 -2.39 4.85
C PRO A 12 19.76 -3.22 6.04
N ALA A 13 20.66 -4.03 6.62
CA ALA A 13 20.37 -4.76 7.84
C ALA A 13 20.03 -3.78 8.98
N GLY A 14 18.97 -4.08 9.73
CA GLY A 14 18.50 -3.26 10.83
C GLY A 14 17.64 -2.06 10.43
N SER A 15 17.39 -1.84 9.15
CA SER A 15 16.43 -0.82 8.71
C SER A 15 15.01 -1.15 9.18
N TYR A 16 14.16 -0.10 9.35
CA TYR A 16 12.78 -0.30 9.84
C TYR A 16 11.93 -1.16 8.89
N TYR A 17 12.30 -1.22 7.62
CA TYR A 17 11.57 -1.96 6.59
C TYR A 17 12.15 -3.33 6.25
N GLU A 18 13.31 -3.70 6.80
CA GLU A 18 13.96 -4.99 6.45
C GLU A 18 13.04 -6.19 6.68
N ARG A 19 12.45 -6.30 7.86
CA ARG A 19 11.55 -7.43 8.19
C ARG A 19 10.30 -7.46 7.34
N ALA A 20 9.76 -6.28 7.02
CA ALA A 20 8.59 -6.17 6.17
C ALA A 20 8.89 -6.63 4.74
N ILE A 21 10.05 -6.28 4.20
CA ILE A 21 10.47 -6.69 2.86
C ILE A 21 10.73 -8.20 2.82
N ILE A 22 11.40 -8.76 3.84
CA ILE A 22 11.59 -10.20 3.97
C ILE A 22 10.25 -10.95 3.98
N TRP A 23 9.32 -10.47 4.78
CA TRP A 23 7.96 -11.03 4.85
C TRP A 23 7.24 -10.93 3.49
N ALA A 24 7.30 -9.80 2.83
CA ALA A 24 6.64 -9.58 1.55
C ALA A 24 7.22 -10.48 0.44
N ALA A 25 8.54 -10.65 0.41
CA ALA A 25 9.20 -11.54 -0.54
C ALA A 25 8.85 -13.02 -0.27
N ALA A 26 8.86 -13.43 1.00
CA ALA A 26 8.53 -14.79 1.40
C ALA A 26 7.06 -15.17 1.11
N ASN A 27 6.15 -14.19 1.10
CA ASN A 27 4.73 -14.39 0.82
C ASN A 27 4.34 -14.08 -0.63
N GLY A 28 5.29 -13.87 -1.53
CA GLY A 28 5.01 -13.60 -2.94
C GLY A 28 4.36 -12.26 -3.21
N ILE A 29 4.41 -11.33 -2.26
CA ILE A 29 3.81 -9.99 -2.39
C ILE A 29 4.66 -9.11 -3.30
N THR A 30 5.97 -9.28 -3.26
CA THR A 30 6.92 -8.52 -4.08
C THR A 30 8.02 -9.41 -4.65
N ASN A 31 8.52 -9.03 -5.84
CA ASN A 31 9.72 -9.61 -6.45
C ASN A 31 10.84 -8.55 -6.59
N GLY A 32 10.65 -7.35 -6.01
CA GLY A 32 11.54 -6.22 -6.21
C GLY A 32 11.31 -5.52 -7.56
N VAL A 33 12.25 -4.64 -7.91
CA VAL A 33 12.20 -3.86 -9.17
C VAL A 33 13.20 -4.34 -10.21
N GLY A 34 13.88 -5.44 -9.96
CA GLY A 34 14.94 -5.98 -10.81
C GLY A 34 16.33 -5.61 -10.30
N ASN A 35 17.35 -6.20 -10.93
CA ASN A 35 18.77 -5.97 -10.62
C ASN A 35 19.17 -6.19 -9.15
N GLY A 36 18.46 -7.04 -8.44
CA GLY A 36 18.69 -7.28 -7.01
C GLY A 36 18.29 -6.14 -6.09
N LEU A 37 17.39 -5.26 -6.54
CA LEU A 37 16.90 -4.12 -5.79
C LEU A 37 15.42 -4.26 -5.45
N PHE A 38 15.04 -3.78 -4.26
CA PHE A 38 13.64 -3.62 -3.88
C PHE A 38 13.06 -2.29 -4.36
N GLY A 39 13.86 -1.25 -4.46
CA GLY A 39 13.43 0.11 -4.76
C GLY A 39 12.87 0.82 -3.51
N VAL A 40 13.59 0.76 -2.40
CA VAL A 40 13.10 1.20 -1.07
C VAL A 40 12.63 2.64 -1.04
N ASP A 41 13.35 3.55 -1.71
CA ASP A 41 13.04 4.99 -1.73
C ASP A 41 12.19 5.41 -2.93
N ALA A 42 11.89 4.49 -3.84
CA ALA A 42 11.06 4.80 -5.00
C ALA A 42 9.62 5.09 -4.56
N PRO A 43 8.96 6.13 -5.11
CA PRO A 43 7.54 6.35 -4.91
C PRO A 43 6.73 5.13 -5.34
N CYS A 44 5.74 4.75 -4.56
CA CYS A 44 4.83 3.66 -4.90
C CYS A 44 3.79 4.15 -5.89
N THR A 45 3.67 3.50 -7.04
CA THR A 45 2.61 3.82 -8.01
C THR A 45 1.27 3.22 -7.58
N ARG A 46 0.18 3.74 -8.15
CA ARG A 46 -1.17 3.21 -7.89
C ARG A 46 -1.29 1.74 -8.30
N ALA A 47 -0.71 1.36 -9.44
CA ALA A 47 -0.66 -0.04 -9.88
C ALA A 47 0.10 -0.93 -8.89
N GLN A 48 1.24 -0.49 -8.41
CA GLN A 48 2.02 -1.21 -7.40
C GLN A 48 1.26 -1.34 -6.08
N ALA A 49 0.62 -0.26 -5.63
CA ALA A 49 -0.13 -0.24 -4.38
C ALA A 49 -1.25 -1.29 -4.37
N VAL A 50 -2.15 -1.26 -5.35
CA VAL A 50 -3.26 -2.22 -5.41
C VAL A 50 -2.76 -3.66 -5.61
N THR A 51 -1.64 -3.85 -6.32
CA THR A 51 -1.03 -5.17 -6.51
C THR A 51 -0.47 -5.72 -5.21
N PHE A 52 0.22 -4.92 -4.41
CA PHE A 52 0.69 -5.34 -3.09
C PHE A 52 -0.46 -5.76 -2.17
N LEU A 53 -1.54 -4.99 -2.13
CA LEU A 53 -2.71 -5.29 -1.32
C LEU A 53 -3.41 -6.56 -1.80
N TRP A 54 -3.60 -6.70 -3.11
CA TRP A 54 -4.22 -7.87 -3.73
C TRP A 54 -3.44 -9.16 -3.44
N ARG A 55 -2.12 -9.12 -3.60
CA ARG A 55 -1.25 -10.26 -3.26
C ARG A 55 -1.27 -10.58 -1.77
N ALA A 56 -1.29 -9.58 -0.91
CA ALA A 56 -1.43 -9.78 0.53
C ALA A 56 -2.78 -10.36 0.94
N ALA A 57 -3.81 -10.16 0.13
CA ALA A 57 -5.13 -10.78 0.30
C ALA A 57 -5.21 -12.22 -0.24
N GLY A 58 -4.12 -12.73 -0.82
CA GLY A 58 -4.06 -14.08 -1.39
C GLY A 58 -4.35 -14.14 -2.88
N SER A 59 -4.27 -13.02 -3.57
CA SER A 59 -4.53 -12.89 -5.01
C SER A 59 -5.90 -13.44 -5.43
N PRO A 60 -7.00 -13.04 -4.77
CA PRO A 60 -8.32 -13.56 -5.12
C PRO A 60 -8.70 -13.20 -6.56
N ALA A 61 -9.32 -14.14 -7.25
CA ALA A 61 -9.83 -13.88 -8.58
C ALA A 61 -10.93 -12.80 -8.52
N PRO A 62 -10.87 -11.74 -9.34
CA PRO A 62 -11.93 -10.75 -9.36
C PRO A 62 -13.23 -11.37 -9.92
N GLU A 63 -14.35 -10.93 -9.39
CA GLU A 63 -15.69 -11.36 -9.85
C GLU A 63 -16.11 -10.61 -11.09
N ILE A 64 -15.72 -9.34 -11.23
CA ILE A 64 -15.96 -8.54 -12.43
C ILE A 64 -14.91 -8.87 -13.50
N SER A 65 -15.34 -8.98 -14.75
CA SER A 65 -14.44 -9.28 -15.87
C SER A 65 -14.21 -8.08 -16.78
N ALA A 66 -15.08 -7.08 -16.74
CA ALA A 66 -14.99 -5.91 -17.59
C ALA A 66 -14.14 -4.81 -16.93
N MET A 67 -13.00 -4.48 -17.54
CA MET A 67 -12.15 -3.39 -17.11
C MET A 67 -12.78 -2.04 -17.47
N PRO A 68 -13.12 -1.20 -16.47
CA PRO A 68 -13.73 0.10 -16.75
C PRO A 68 -12.72 1.15 -17.26
N PHE A 69 -11.41 0.86 -17.17
CA PHE A 69 -10.37 1.84 -17.44
C PHE A 69 -9.61 1.54 -18.72
N THR A 70 -9.43 2.58 -19.54
CA THR A 70 -8.74 2.49 -20.84
C THR A 70 -7.21 2.42 -20.71
N ASP A 71 -6.67 2.85 -19.56
CA ASP A 71 -5.24 2.90 -19.26
C ASP A 71 -4.74 1.67 -18.46
N VAL A 72 -5.55 0.62 -18.36
CA VAL A 72 -5.17 -0.66 -17.74
C VAL A 72 -5.15 -1.75 -18.82
N PRO A 73 -3.99 -2.02 -19.44
CA PRO A 73 -3.91 -2.98 -20.52
C PRO A 73 -4.19 -4.42 -20.08
N VAL A 74 -4.83 -5.18 -20.95
CA VAL A 74 -4.98 -6.63 -20.78
C VAL A 74 -3.59 -7.27 -20.70
N GLY A 75 -3.41 -8.16 -19.72
CA GLY A 75 -2.14 -8.84 -19.49
C GLY A 75 -1.12 -8.07 -18.67
N SER A 76 -1.43 -6.84 -18.24
CA SER A 76 -0.59 -6.14 -17.26
C SER A 76 -0.59 -6.89 -15.91
N TYR A 77 0.54 -6.81 -15.17
CA TYR A 77 0.67 -7.49 -13.88
C TYR A 77 -0.37 -7.03 -12.85
N TYR A 78 -0.92 -5.84 -13.01
CA TYR A 78 -1.88 -5.22 -12.10
C TYR A 78 -3.34 -5.32 -12.58
N TYR A 79 -3.62 -5.99 -13.71
CA TYR A 79 -4.97 -6.04 -14.28
C TYR A 79 -6.01 -6.61 -13.30
N ASP A 80 -5.75 -7.80 -12.77
CA ASP A 80 -6.66 -8.44 -11.80
C ASP A 80 -6.69 -7.70 -10.47
N ALA A 81 -5.55 -7.15 -10.04
CA ALA A 81 -5.48 -6.35 -8.82
C ALA A 81 -6.34 -5.08 -8.90
N VAL A 82 -6.36 -4.41 -10.06
CA VAL A 82 -7.22 -3.23 -10.29
C VAL A 82 -8.70 -3.62 -10.25
N LEU A 83 -9.09 -4.69 -10.94
CA LEU A 83 -10.48 -5.19 -10.90
C LEU A 83 -10.90 -5.51 -9.46
N TRP A 84 -10.09 -6.25 -8.74
CA TRP A 84 -10.33 -6.59 -7.34
C TRP A 84 -10.46 -5.34 -6.45
N ALA A 85 -9.58 -4.38 -6.61
CA ALA A 85 -9.59 -3.16 -5.79
C ALA A 85 -10.85 -2.32 -6.06
N VAL A 86 -11.31 -2.27 -7.30
CA VAL A 86 -12.53 -1.51 -7.67
C VAL A 86 -13.79 -2.21 -7.17
N GLU A 87 -13.92 -3.52 -7.39
CA GLU A 87 -15.11 -4.26 -6.94
C GLU A 87 -15.27 -4.27 -5.42
N ASN A 88 -14.15 -4.23 -4.68
CA ASN A 88 -14.16 -4.18 -3.22
C ASN A 88 -14.16 -2.75 -2.64
N GLY A 89 -14.29 -1.73 -3.48
CA GLY A 89 -14.35 -0.34 -3.05
C GLY A 89 -13.06 0.20 -2.42
N ILE A 90 -11.92 -0.47 -2.68
CA ILE A 90 -10.60 -0.11 -2.13
C ILE A 90 -10.05 1.11 -2.86
N ALA A 91 -10.10 1.08 -4.19
CA ALA A 91 -9.63 2.16 -5.04
C ALA A 91 -10.69 2.51 -6.08
N LYS A 92 -10.68 3.76 -6.50
CA LYS A 92 -11.46 4.26 -7.63
C LYS A 92 -10.50 4.73 -8.72
N GLY A 93 -11.00 4.95 -9.92
CA GLY A 93 -10.23 5.61 -10.98
C GLY A 93 -9.87 7.05 -10.62
N THR A 94 -8.90 7.59 -11.34
CA THR A 94 -8.61 9.03 -11.34
C THR A 94 -9.65 9.81 -12.13
N SER A 95 -10.39 9.10 -13.00
CA SER A 95 -11.61 9.54 -13.67
C SER A 95 -12.53 8.34 -13.88
N GLU A 96 -13.65 8.52 -14.55
CA GLU A 96 -14.57 7.43 -14.92
C GLU A 96 -13.91 6.41 -15.86
N THR A 97 -12.93 6.82 -16.66
CA THR A 97 -12.31 6.01 -17.69
C THR A 97 -10.83 5.76 -17.52
N THR A 98 -10.19 6.34 -16.50
CA THR A 98 -8.76 6.17 -16.21
C THR A 98 -8.52 5.75 -14.78
N PHE A 99 -7.60 4.81 -14.58
CA PHE A 99 -7.15 4.37 -13.26
C PHE A 99 -5.93 5.15 -12.78
N GLY A 100 -5.08 5.61 -13.70
CA GLY A 100 -3.81 6.25 -13.40
C GLY A 100 -2.76 5.30 -12.83
N PRO A 101 -2.46 4.17 -13.49
CA PRO A 101 -1.60 3.12 -12.92
C PRO A 101 -0.20 3.60 -12.54
N ASP A 102 0.35 4.52 -13.31
CA ASP A 102 1.71 5.03 -13.11
C ASP A 102 1.81 6.25 -12.19
N ALA A 103 0.67 6.78 -11.73
CA ALA A 103 0.66 7.89 -10.80
C ALA A 103 1.14 7.46 -9.42
N SER A 104 1.97 8.28 -8.76
CA SER A 104 2.41 8.05 -7.39
C SER A 104 1.26 8.18 -6.41
N CYS A 105 1.32 7.41 -5.32
CA CYS A 105 0.38 7.50 -4.23
C CYS A 105 0.95 8.34 -3.09
N THR A 106 0.11 9.18 -2.50
CA THR A 106 0.44 9.85 -1.25
C THR A 106 0.29 8.90 -0.06
N ARG A 107 0.89 9.26 1.06
CA ARG A 107 0.74 8.52 2.32
C ARG A 107 -0.73 8.43 2.75
N ALA A 108 -1.49 9.52 2.59
CA ALA A 108 -2.93 9.53 2.86
C ALA A 108 -3.71 8.55 1.97
N GLN A 109 -3.39 8.48 0.69
CA GLN A 109 -4.01 7.53 -0.23
C GLN A 109 -3.70 6.08 0.16
N ILE A 110 -2.45 5.78 0.50
CA ILE A 110 -2.03 4.42 0.88
C ILE A 110 -2.73 3.96 2.15
N VAL A 111 -2.77 4.76 3.22
CA VAL A 111 -3.47 4.33 4.45
C VAL A 111 -4.97 4.20 4.22
N THR A 112 -5.54 4.99 3.31
CA THR A 112 -6.95 4.87 2.92
C THR A 112 -7.22 3.56 2.18
N PHE A 113 -6.35 3.15 1.26
CA PHE A 113 -6.46 1.85 0.60
C PHE A 113 -6.33 0.69 1.59
N LEU A 114 -5.37 0.75 2.50
CA LEU A 114 -5.18 -0.26 3.54
C LEU A 114 -6.40 -0.36 4.47
N TYR A 115 -6.95 0.77 4.88
CA TYR A 115 -8.16 0.84 5.70
C TYR A 115 -9.35 0.19 5.01
N ARG A 116 -9.57 0.52 3.75
CA ARG A 116 -10.68 -0.05 2.96
C ARG A 116 -10.53 -1.55 2.71
N ALA A 117 -9.29 -2.02 2.60
CA ALA A 117 -9.02 -3.45 2.36
C ALA A 117 -9.07 -4.28 3.65
N PHE A 118 -8.53 -3.78 4.75
CA PHE A 118 -8.24 -4.56 5.96
C PHE A 118 -8.65 -3.87 7.26
N GLY A 119 -9.08 -2.62 7.21
CA GLY A 119 -9.35 -1.83 8.41
C GLY A 119 -10.72 -2.06 9.01
N THR A 120 -10.84 -1.61 10.24
CA THR A 120 -12.09 -1.50 10.96
C THR A 120 -12.22 -0.09 11.55
N PRO A 121 -13.44 0.45 11.70
CA PRO A 121 -13.60 1.77 12.28
C PRO A 121 -12.90 1.89 13.64
N ALA A 122 -12.17 2.99 13.83
CA ALA A 122 -11.51 3.32 15.08
C ALA A 122 -11.95 4.70 15.54
N GLY A 123 -12.37 4.80 16.79
CA GLY A 123 -12.70 6.08 17.41
C GLY A 123 -11.44 6.84 17.83
N GLY A 124 -11.63 8.07 18.28
CA GLY A 124 -10.60 8.93 18.83
C GLY A 124 -10.24 10.10 17.94
N ASP A 125 -9.35 10.94 18.45
CA ASP A 125 -8.86 12.12 17.75
C ASP A 125 -7.61 11.80 16.93
N ILE A 126 -7.41 12.56 15.84
CA ILE A 126 -6.17 12.50 15.10
C ILE A 126 -5.13 13.36 15.84
N ALA A 127 -4.01 12.75 16.21
CA ALA A 127 -2.95 13.42 16.96
C ALA A 127 -2.00 14.28 16.12
N PHE A 128 -2.18 14.32 14.81
CA PHE A 128 -1.24 14.99 13.90
C PHE A 128 -1.74 16.37 13.50
N ALA A 129 -0.86 17.38 13.67
CA ALA A 129 -1.19 18.77 13.37
C ALA A 129 -1.40 19.06 11.88
N ASP A 130 -0.81 18.25 11.01
CA ASP A 130 -0.88 18.40 9.55
C ASP A 130 -2.02 17.59 8.90
N THR A 131 -2.93 17.05 9.69
CA THR A 131 -4.11 16.33 9.20
C THR A 131 -5.40 17.13 9.45
N THR A 132 -6.37 16.97 8.53
CA THR A 132 -7.66 17.64 8.62
C THR A 132 -8.71 16.65 9.15
N PRO A 133 -9.46 16.98 10.23
CA PRO A 133 -10.39 16.04 10.87
C PRO A 133 -11.48 15.46 9.97
N ASN A 134 -11.92 16.20 8.96
CA ASN A 134 -12.97 15.80 8.03
C ASN A 134 -12.46 15.42 6.64
N ALA A 135 -11.14 15.26 6.46
CA ALA A 135 -10.57 14.82 5.21
C ALA A 135 -10.94 13.37 4.89
N TYR A 136 -10.90 13.00 3.60
CA TYR A 136 -11.23 11.64 3.15
C TYR A 136 -10.40 10.55 3.83
N TYR A 137 -9.20 10.88 4.28
CA TYR A 137 -8.25 9.96 4.93
C TYR A 137 -8.36 9.94 6.46
N ALA A 138 -9.18 10.79 7.05
CA ALA A 138 -9.19 11.01 8.50
C ALA A 138 -9.45 9.72 9.30
N GLU A 139 -10.47 8.96 8.91
CA GLU A 139 -10.81 7.70 9.57
C GLU A 139 -9.73 6.63 9.36
N ALA A 140 -9.15 6.59 8.15
CA ALA A 140 -8.06 5.67 7.84
C ALA A 140 -6.81 5.97 8.68
N VAL A 141 -6.49 7.23 8.91
CA VAL A 141 -5.36 7.64 9.77
C VAL A 141 -5.62 7.25 11.23
N ARG A 142 -6.83 7.47 11.75
CA ARG A 142 -7.21 7.04 13.11
C ARG A 142 -7.03 5.54 13.27
N TRP A 143 -7.56 4.78 12.35
CA TRP A 143 -7.39 3.33 12.34
C TRP A 143 -5.91 2.93 12.28
N ALA A 144 -5.14 3.52 11.36
CA ALA A 144 -3.74 3.16 11.16
C ALA A 144 -2.89 3.40 12.42
N VAL A 145 -3.16 4.47 13.16
CA VAL A 145 -2.51 4.75 14.45
C VAL A 145 -2.96 3.76 15.51
N ALA A 146 -4.27 3.56 15.67
CA ALA A 146 -4.83 2.64 16.67
C ALA A 146 -4.39 1.19 16.43
N ALA A 147 -4.30 0.77 15.17
CA ALA A 147 -3.82 -0.56 14.79
C ALA A 147 -2.28 -0.69 14.80
N GLY A 148 -1.54 0.38 15.05
CA GLY A 148 -0.08 0.38 15.03
C GLY A 148 0.52 0.18 13.64
N VAL A 149 -0.22 0.54 12.59
CA VAL A 149 0.24 0.51 11.21
C VAL A 149 1.22 1.64 10.95
N THR A 150 0.97 2.80 11.52
CA THR A 150 1.86 3.98 11.44
C THR A 150 1.94 4.71 12.76
N THR A 151 3.06 5.37 12.99
CA THR A 151 3.27 6.33 14.09
C THR A 151 3.44 7.77 13.58
N GLY A 152 3.28 7.98 12.26
CA GLY A 152 3.54 9.26 11.61
C GLY A 152 4.96 9.37 11.09
N THR A 153 5.29 10.52 10.50
CA THR A 153 6.65 10.89 10.09
C THR A 153 7.42 11.56 11.24
N SER A 154 6.69 12.09 12.22
CA SER A 154 7.19 12.57 13.51
C SER A 154 6.10 12.37 14.57
N ASN A 155 6.36 12.82 15.80
CA ASN A 155 5.35 12.79 16.87
C ASN A 155 4.13 13.70 16.57
N THR A 156 4.29 14.69 15.72
CA THR A 156 3.25 15.69 15.43
C THR A 156 2.81 15.74 13.97
N THR A 157 3.46 15.01 13.07
CA THR A 157 3.16 15.01 11.63
C THR A 157 2.91 13.61 11.10
N PHE A 158 1.91 13.50 10.22
CA PHE A 158 1.63 12.30 9.43
C PHE A 158 2.18 12.42 8.01
N SER A 159 2.31 13.63 7.49
CA SER A 159 2.69 13.96 6.12
C SER A 159 1.73 13.36 5.07
N PRO A 160 0.44 13.74 5.12
CA PRO A 160 -0.59 13.09 4.28
C PRO A 160 -0.33 13.26 2.78
N ASN A 161 0.25 14.38 2.37
CA ASN A 161 0.48 14.71 0.96
C ASN A 161 1.86 14.29 0.43
N ALA A 162 2.73 13.76 1.29
CA ALA A 162 4.01 13.24 0.85
C ALA A 162 3.82 11.93 0.08
N ASP A 163 4.66 11.68 -0.93
CA ASP A 163 4.68 10.41 -1.63
C ASP A 163 4.99 9.27 -0.65
N CYS A 164 4.25 8.18 -0.79
CA CYS A 164 4.52 6.95 -0.05
C CYS A 164 5.55 6.13 -0.81
N THR A 165 6.66 5.80 -0.16
CA THR A 165 7.67 4.94 -0.78
C THR A 165 7.27 3.47 -0.79
N ARG A 166 7.90 2.68 -1.65
CA ARG A 166 7.71 1.23 -1.68
C ARG A 166 8.03 0.58 -0.33
N ALA A 167 9.10 1.03 0.35
CA ALA A 167 9.43 0.55 1.70
C ALA A 167 8.35 0.88 2.73
N GLN A 168 7.77 2.08 2.64
CA GLN A 168 6.70 2.50 3.56
C GLN A 168 5.42 1.66 3.40
N ILE A 169 4.93 1.48 2.17
CA ILE A 169 3.70 0.69 1.96
C ILE A 169 3.87 -0.76 2.42
N VAL A 170 5.00 -1.39 2.10
CA VAL A 170 5.25 -2.77 2.51
C VAL A 170 5.35 -2.88 4.04
N THR A 171 5.94 -1.88 4.70
CA THR A 171 6.00 -1.82 6.16
C THR A 171 4.62 -1.64 6.79
N PHE A 172 3.79 -0.77 6.24
CA PHE A 172 2.40 -0.58 6.69
C PHE A 172 1.60 -1.88 6.53
N LEU A 173 1.73 -2.51 5.39
CA LEU A 173 1.03 -3.76 5.07
C LEU A 173 1.45 -4.90 6.00
N TRP A 174 2.74 -5.04 6.26
CA TRP A 174 3.27 -6.01 7.21
C TRP A 174 2.74 -5.80 8.63
N ARG A 175 2.75 -4.55 9.10
CA ARG A 175 2.21 -4.20 10.42
C ARG A 175 0.70 -4.48 10.52
N CYS A 176 -0.03 -4.23 9.43
CA CYS A 176 -1.45 -4.53 9.33
C CYS A 176 -1.73 -6.03 9.45
N LYS A 177 -0.95 -6.86 8.74
CA LYS A 177 -1.13 -8.32 8.69
C LYS A 177 -0.56 -9.07 9.90
N LYS A 178 0.43 -8.51 10.59
CA LYS A 178 1.08 -9.16 11.74
C LYS A 178 0.15 -9.30 12.95
N LYS A 179 -0.92 -8.53 13.02
CA LYS A 179 -1.89 -8.53 14.13
C LYS A 179 -3.10 -9.45 13.90
N GLY A 180 -3.14 -10.11 12.75
CA GLY A 180 -4.18 -11.09 12.43
C GLY A 180 -3.83 -12.51 12.88
#